data_5ab0f89410354879b37aab585406d013
#
_entry.id   5ab0f89410354879b37aab585406d013
#
_cell.length_a   1.000
_cell.length_b   1.000
_cell.length_c   1.000
_cell.angle_alpha   90.00
_cell.angle_beta   90.00
_cell.angle_gamma   90.00
#
_symmetry.space_group_name_H-M   'P 1'
#
loop_
_entity.id
_entity.type
_entity.pdbx_description
1 polymer ?
#
loop_
_entity_poly.entity_id
_entity_poly.type
_entity_poly.pdbx_seq_one_letter_code
_entity_poly.pdbx_strand_id
1 'polypeptide(L)'
;MRTLEGFDKVRFVILYGSVAEGRARAGSDIDLAVYYDGDREEAARFRFAALAELADDRCDIQIFSLLPLYIRTEVLRGRVVYFPDERFLYDVAYRTIREFGDFKHRLYDYIGKEAIM
;
A
#
# COMPACT_ATOMS: atom_id res chain seq x y z
N MET A 1 2.26 15.21 -8.32
CA MET A 1 1.87 14.82 -6.96
C MET A 1 2.64 15.55 -5.86
N ARG A 2 3.92 15.84 -6.06
CA ARG A 2 4.72 16.53 -5.04
C ARG A 2 4.30 17.97 -4.77
N THR A 3 3.54 18.58 -5.68
CA THR A 3 3.02 19.93 -5.52
C THR A 3 1.71 19.98 -4.75
N LEU A 4 1.15 18.81 -4.40
CA LEU A 4 -0.11 18.73 -3.67
C LEU A 4 0.05 19.19 -2.24
N GLU A 5 -0.95 19.89 -1.74
CA GLU A 5 -1.03 20.24 -0.35
C GLU A 5 -1.07 18.94 0.49
N GLY A 6 -0.26 18.88 1.53
CA GLY A 6 -0.19 17.71 2.40
C GLY A 6 0.81 16.66 1.94
N PHE A 7 1.49 16.84 0.81
CA PHE A 7 2.47 15.86 0.35
C PHE A 7 3.61 15.66 1.35
N ASP A 8 3.92 16.67 2.15
CA ASP A 8 4.93 16.58 3.20
C ASP A 8 4.62 15.49 4.24
N LYS A 9 3.36 15.05 4.32
CA LYS A 9 2.95 13.96 5.22
C LYS A 9 3.01 12.59 4.56
N VAL A 10 3.39 12.50 3.29
CA VAL A 10 3.58 11.22 2.61
C VAL A 10 4.89 10.61 3.06
N ARG A 11 4.84 9.41 3.64
CA ARG A 11 6.01 8.74 4.17
C ARG A 11 6.63 7.75 3.18
N PHE A 12 5.83 7.13 2.33
CA PHE A 12 6.32 6.34 1.21
C PHE A 12 5.20 6.07 0.22
N VAL A 13 5.61 5.71 -1.00
CA VAL A 13 4.68 5.32 -2.08
C VAL A 13 5.20 4.04 -2.72
N ILE A 14 4.34 3.06 -2.89
CA ILE A 14 4.69 1.78 -3.50
C ILE A 14 3.77 1.53 -4.70
N LEU A 15 4.38 1.23 -5.83
CA LEU A 15 3.68 0.76 -7.03
C LEU A 15 3.50 -0.75 -6.92
N TYR A 16 2.27 -1.23 -7.04
CA TYR A 16 1.98 -2.65 -6.90
C TYR A 16 1.01 -3.12 -7.97
N GLY A 17 0.64 -4.40 -7.92
CA GLY A 17 -0.27 -4.98 -8.89
C GLY A 17 0.43 -5.37 -10.20
N SER A 18 -0.30 -5.47 -11.29
CA SER A 18 0.19 -6.01 -12.55
C SER A 18 1.33 -5.19 -13.16
N VAL A 19 1.30 -3.86 -13.02
CA VAL A 19 2.37 -3.01 -13.54
C VAL A 19 3.69 -3.29 -12.83
N ALA A 20 3.66 -3.36 -11.49
CA ALA A 20 4.86 -3.62 -10.70
C ALA A 20 5.44 -5.01 -10.97
N GLU A 21 4.59 -5.99 -11.29
CA GLU A 21 5.00 -7.36 -11.55
C GLU A 21 5.44 -7.60 -12.99
N GLY A 22 5.45 -6.57 -13.83
CA GLY A 22 5.86 -6.70 -15.22
C GLY A 22 4.85 -7.40 -16.12
N ARG A 23 3.60 -7.57 -15.65
CA ARG A 23 2.53 -8.21 -16.42
C ARG A 23 1.63 -7.18 -17.09
N ALA A 24 2.02 -5.91 -17.04
CA ALA A 24 1.21 -4.83 -17.58
C ALA A 24 1.04 -4.93 -19.07
N ARG A 25 -0.15 -4.59 -19.54
CA ARG A 25 -0.48 -4.44 -20.96
C ARG A 25 -0.92 -3.00 -21.18
N ALA A 26 -1.02 -2.59 -22.43
CA ALA A 26 -1.59 -1.29 -22.76
C ALA A 26 -2.98 -1.19 -22.12
N GLY A 27 -3.21 -0.15 -21.32
CA GLY A 27 -4.47 0.06 -20.62
C GLY A 27 -4.58 -0.60 -19.26
N SER A 28 -3.52 -1.28 -18.77
CA SER A 28 -3.51 -1.83 -17.43
C SER A 28 -3.61 -0.74 -16.37
N ASP A 29 -4.28 -1.05 -15.23
CA ASP A 29 -4.38 -0.14 -14.12
C ASP A 29 -3.04 0.04 -13.42
N ILE A 30 -2.82 1.25 -12.94
CA ILE A 30 -1.64 1.60 -12.14
C ILE A 30 -2.11 1.72 -10.70
N ASP A 31 -1.60 0.86 -9.83
CA ASP A 31 -1.99 0.82 -8.42
C ASP A 31 -0.87 1.38 -7.56
N LEU A 32 -1.15 2.45 -6.84
CA LEU A 32 -0.23 3.09 -5.92
C LEU A 32 -0.78 2.99 -4.50
N ALA A 33 0.07 2.60 -3.57
CA ALA A 33 -0.25 2.64 -2.15
C ALA A 33 0.60 3.72 -1.49
N VAL A 34 -0.05 4.61 -0.77
CA VAL A 34 0.59 5.77 -0.12
C VAL A 34 0.47 5.61 1.39
N TYR A 35 1.60 5.68 2.09
CA TYR A 35 1.57 5.81 3.55
C TYR A 35 1.47 7.30 3.89
N TYR A 36 0.35 7.69 4.44
CA TYR A 36 0.06 9.08 4.78
C TYR A 36 0.05 9.25 6.29
N ASP A 37 0.83 10.19 6.79
CA ASP A 37 0.97 10.44 8.22
C ASP A 37 -0.08 11.44 8.67
N GLY A 38 -1.32 10.96 8.77
CA GLY A 38 -2.46 11.76 9.18
C GLY A 38 -3.60 10.86 9.58
N ASP A 39 -4.68 11.45 10.06
CA ASP A 39 -5.86 10.66 10.41
C ASP A 39 -6.60 10.20 9.14
N ARG A 40 -7.64 9.39 9.34
CA ARG A 40 -8.39 8.81 8.23
C ARG A 40 -8.99 9.87 7.31
N GLU A 41 -9.51 10.94 7.89
CA GLU A 41 -10.15 12.01 7.12
C GLU A 41 -9.11 12.79 6.32
N GLU A 42 -7.98 13.12 6.92
CA GLU A 42 -6.89 13.79 6.23
C GLU A 42 -6.35 12.94 5.08
N ALA A 43 -6.17 11.66 5.32
CA ALA A 43 -5.71 10.72 4.30
C ALA A 43 -6.70 10.63 3.13
N ALA A 44 -8.00 10.59 3.44
CA ALA A 44 -9.03 10.54 2.42
C ALA A 44 -9.03 11.80 1.56
N ARG A 45 -8.87 12.96 2.16
CA ARG A 45 -8.78 14.23 1.43
C ARG A 45 -7.55 14.25 0.53
N PHE A 46 -6.41 13.80 1.04
CA PHE A 46 -5.20 13.73 0.24
C PHE A 46 -5.39 12.78 -0.95
N ARG A 47 -5.98 11.61 -0.71
CA ARG A 47 -6.24 10.64 -1.77
C ARG A 47 -7.09 11.24 -2.88
N PHE A 48 -8.16 11.94 -2.50
CA PHE A 48 -9.06 12.59 -3.45
C PHE A 48 -8.33 13.64 -4.29
N ALA A 49 -7.54 14.49 -3.63
CA ALA A 49 -6.78 15.53 -4.31
C ALA A 49 -5.75 14.94 -5.27
N ALA A 50 -5.08 13.88 -4.85
CA ALA A 50 -4.07 13.21 -5.69
C ALA A 50 -4.71 12.57 -6.93
N LEU A 51 -5.85 11.92 -6.77
CA LEU A 51 -6.56 11.33 -7.90
C LEU A 51 -7.02 12.41 -8.89
N ALA A 52 -7.50 13.55 -8.38
CA ALA A 52 -7.91 14.66 -9.23
C ALA A 52 -6.72 15.26 -9.98
N GLU A 53 -5.58 15.39 -9.32
CA GLU A 53 -4.35 15.92 -9.93
C GLU A 53 -3.88 15.01 -11.08
N LEU A 54 -3.89 13.69 -10.87
CA LEU A 54 -3.43 12.76 -11.88
C LEU A 54 -4.37 12.67 -13.07
N ALA A 55 -5.69 12.82 -12.82
CA ALA A 55 -6.72 12.82 -13.88
C ALA A 55 -6.58 11.67 -14.87
N ASP A 56 -6.16 10.49 -14.40
CA ASP A 56 -5.97 9.30 -15.23
C ASP A 56 -6.85 8.18 -14.66
N ASP A 57 -7.82 7.72 -15.44
CA ASP A 57 -8.77 6.68 -15.02
C ASP A 57 -8.08 5.35 -14.71
N ARG A 58 -6.87 5.14 -15.21
CA ARG A 58 -6.13 3.91 -14.97
C ARG A 58 -5.32 3.96 -13.69
N CYS A 59 -5.22 5.12 -13.05
CA CYS A 59 -4.44 5.28 -11.83
C CYS A 59 -5.36 5.21 -10.62
N ASP A 60 -5.07 4.28 -9.71
CA ASP A 60 -5.75 4.20 -8.43
C ASP A 60 -4.76 4.46 -7.31
N ILE A 61 -5.20 5.17 -6.29
CA ILE A 61 -4.40 5.48 -5.12
C ILE A 61 -5.13 4.95 -3.90
N GLN A 62 -4.45 4.11 -3.14
CA GLN A 62 -4.97 3.59 -1.87
C GLN A 62 -4.10 4.08 -0.73
N ILE A 63 -4.69 4.25 0.44
CA ILE A 63 -3.94 4.60 1.64
C ILE A 63 -3.49 3.31 2.31
N PHE A 64 -2.18 3.11 2.43
CA PHE A 64 -1.59 1.86 2.90
C PHE A 64 -2.16 1.41 4.23
N SER A 65 -2.25 2.30 5.21
CA SER A 65 -2.70 1.95 6.56
C SER A 65 -4.18 1.56 6.62
N LEU A 66 -4.97 1.91 5.60
CA LEU A 66 -6.40 1.57 5.54
C LEU A 66 -6.67 0.29 4.74
N LEU A 67 -5.64 -0.30 4.14
CA LEU A 67 -5.78 -1.54 3.41
C LEU A 67 -5.87 -2.73 4.38
N PRO A 68 -6.61 -3.79 4.00
CA PRO A 68 -6.59 -5.03 4.77
C PRO A 68 -5.17 -5.58 4.88
N LEU A 69 -4.90 -6.30 5.97
CA LEU A 69 -3.56 -6.81 6.26
C LEU A 69 -2.98 -7.64 5.10
N TYR A 70 -3.78 -8.52 4.52
CA TYR A 70 -3.33 -9.33 3.39
C TYR A 70 -2.88 -8.46 2.21
N ILE A 71 -3.65 -7.42 1.91
CA ILE A 71 -3.31 -6.53 0.80
C ILE A 71 -2.04 -5.74 1.12
N ARG A 72 -1.86 -5.32 2.37
CA ARG A 72 -0.63 -4.62 2.78
C ARG A 72 0.60 -5.48 2.53
N THR A 73 0.54 -6.78 2.80
CA THR A 73 1.68 -7.67 2.52
C THR A 73 1.94 -7.79 1.03
N GLU A 74 0.89 -7.82 0.21
CA GLU A 74 1.06 -7.84 -1.25
C GLU A 74 1.69 -6.54 -1.76
N VAL A 75 1.26 -5.40 -1.21
CA VAL A 75 1.82 -4.09 -1.57
C VAL A 75 3.33 -4.06 -1.30
N LEU A 76 3.78 -4.62 -0.18
CA LEU A 76 5.19 -4.62 0.19
C LEU A 76 6.07 -5.40 -0.78
N ARG A 77 5.50 -6.25 -1.61
CA ARG A 77 6.22 -6.95 -2.67
C ARG A 77 6.38 -6.10 -3.93
N GLY A 78 5.74 -4.94 -3.96
CA GLY A 78 5.79 -4.07 -5.11
C GLY A 78 7.08 -3.26 -5.18
N ARG A 79 7.05 -2.23 -6.02
CA ARG A 79 8.20 -1.36 -6.23
C ARG A 79 8.04 -0.07 -5.44
N VAL A 80 8.97 0.19 -4.54
CA VAL A 80 8.96 1.45 -3.77
C VAL A 80 9.45 2.56 -4.70
N VAL A 81 8.60 3.56 -4.91
CA VAL A 81 8.92 4.66 -5.82
C VAL A 81 9.24 5.96 -5.09
N TYR A 82 8.91 6.05 -3.81
CA TYR A 82 9.21 7.22 -2.99
C TYR A 82 9.35 6.78 -1.54
N PHE A 83 10.47 7.08 -0.90
CA PHE A 83 10.73 6.71 0.49
C PHE A 83 11.82 7.61 1.08
N PRO A 84 11.48 8.84 1.46
CA PRO A 84 12.48 9.79 2.01
C PRO A 84 13.11 9.30 3.30
N ASP A 85 12.43 8.42 4.05
CA ASP A 85 12.93 7.83 5.30
C ASP A 85 12.91 6.31 5.17
N GLU A 86 14.06 5.75 4.79
CA GLU A 86 14.22 4.32 4.58
C GLU A 86 13.95 3.52 5.85
N ARG A 87 14.38 4.03 6.99
CA ARG A 87 14.17 3.35 8.28
C ARG A 87 12.69 3.21 8.59
N PHE A 88 11.93 4.26 8.35
CA PHE A 88 10.49 4.22 8.56
C PHE A 88 9.83 3.16 7.67
N LEU A 89 10.23 3.11 6.41
CA LEU A 89 9.71 2.11 5.47
C LEU A 89 9.98 0.69 5.98
N TYR A 90 11.20 0.41 6.40
CA TYR A 90 11.55 -0.92 6.91
C TYR A 90 10.84 -1.26 8.21
N ASP A 91 10.64 -0.29 9.09
CA ASP A 91 9.91 -0.51 10.34
C ASP A 91 8.46 -0.89 10.05
N VAL A 92 7.81 -0.19 9.11
CA VAL A 92 6.43 -0.50 8.72
C VAL A 92 6.35 -1.88 8.07
N ALA A 93 7.28 -2.17 7.16
CA ALA A 93 7.32 -3.47 6.47
C ALA A 93 7.50 -4.60 7.48
N TYR A 94 8.43 -4.46 8.42
CA TYR A 94 8.67 -5.47 9.45
C TYR A 94 7.44 -5.72 10.30
N ARG A 95 6.80 -4.65 10.78
CA ARG A 95 5.59 -4.78 11.61
C ARG A 95 4.44 -5.43 10.84
N THR A 96 4.29 -5.07 9.58
CA THR A 96 3.22 -5.62 8.75
C THR A 96 3.41 -7.11 8.50
N ILE A 97 4.62 -7.51 8.16
CA ILE A 97 4.95 -8.92 7.91
C ILE A 97 4.77 -9.74 9.18
N ARG A 98 5.22 -9.20 10.30
CA ARG A 98 5.09 -9.88 11.59
C ARG A 98 3.62 -10.04 11.99
N GLU A 99 2.83 -9.00 11.82
CA GLU A 99 1.40 -9.04 12.11
C GLU A 99 0.69 -10.08 11.25
N PHE A 100 1.06 -10.18 9.98
CA PHE A 100 0.50 -11.18 9.08
C PHE A 100 0.90 -12.60 9.50
N GLY A 101 2.14 -12.78 9.89
CA GLY A 101 2.62 -14.07 10.39
C GLY A 101 1.85 -14.55 11.62
N ASP A 102 1.63 -13.65 12.58
CA ASP A 102 0.85 -13.94 13.77
C ASP A 102 -0.59 -14.29 13.43
N PHE A 103 -1.20 -13.55 12.52
CA PHE A 103 -2.55 -13.81 12.05
C PHE A 103 -2.65 -15.19 11.40
N LYS A 104 -1.71 -15.50 10.52
CA LYS A 104 -1.68 -16.79 9.82
C LYS A 104 -1.56 -17.96 10.80
N HIS A 105 -0.72 -17.80 11.81
CA HIS A 105 -0.54 -18.82 12.83
C HIS A 105 -1.84 -19.08 13.61
N ARG A 106 -2.52 -18.01 14.02
CA ARG A 106 -3.80 -18.14 14.74
C ARG A 106 -4.87 -18.79 13.88
N LEU A 107 -4.88 -18.48 12.57
CA LEU A 107 -5.83 -19.08 11.65
C LEU A 107 -5.59 -20.59 11.52
N TYR A 108 -4.34 -21.03 11.46
CA TYR A 108 -3.98 -22.45 11.46
C TYR A 108 -4.52 -23.16 12.71
N ASP A 109 -4.36 -22.54 13.87
CA ASP A 109 -4.83 -23.12 15.12
C ASP A 109 -6.35 -23.23 15.16
N TYR A 110 -7.05 -22.31 14.51
CA TYR A 110 -8.50 -22.26 14.52
C TYR A 110 -9.14 -23.29 13.58
N ILE A 111 -8.65 -23.38 12.34
CA ILE A 111 -9.30 -24.23 11.32
C ILE A 111 -8.53 -25.50 10.97
N GLY A 112 -7.37 -25.72 11.57
CA GLY A 112 -6.53 -26.87 11.30
C GLY A 112 -5.59 -26.65 10.13
N LYS A 113 -4.37 -27.19 10.27
CA LYS A 113 -3.32 -26.98 9.28
C LYS A 113 -3.62 -27.61 7.92
N GLU A 114 -4.27 -28.74 7.91
CA GLU A 114 -4.62 -29.44 6.68
C GLU A 114 -5.58 -28.64 5.81
N ALA A 115 -6.44 -27.83 6.41
CA ALA A 115 -7.40 -27.03 5.67
C ALA A 115 -6.75 -25.87 4.93
N ILE A 116 -5.54 -25.46 5.34
CA ILE A 116 -4.86 -24.30 4.77
C ILE A 116 -3.82 -24.74 3.75
N MET A 117 -3.26 -25.88 3.94
CA MET A 117 -2.27 -26.45 3.05
C MET A 117 -2.92 -27.10 1.84
#